data_cff19e9c195fe1db048be5cfc6649c32
#
_entry.id   cff19e9c195fe1db048be5cfc6649c32
#
_cell.length_a   1.000
_cell.length_b   1.000
_cell.length_c   1.000
_cell.angle_alpha   90.00
_cell.angle_beta   90.00
_cell.angle_gamma   90.00
#
_symmetry.space_group_name_H-M   'P 1'
#
loop_
_entity.id
_entity.type
_entity.pdbx_description
1 polymer ?
#
loop_
_entity_poly.entity_id
_entity_poly.type
_entity_poly.pdbx_seq_one_letter_code
_entity_poly.pdbx_strand_id
1 'polypeptide(L)'
;MFESLAERLVGRIVTLEALGPEHEDGLRSAAADERAWRWMWTRDVDLWVADALRPQDDRRPFAVTRGGEVVGSTSYLALAPEHRRLEIGNTWLNPAAWGTGANTEAKYLLLRHAFEDAGALRVEFKTDAKNERARAALAALPAEFEGIHRQHMLVRGGERRDSAWYAVIAEDWPAVRAALEARLAD
;
A
#
# COMPACT_ATOMS: atom_id res chain seq x y z
N MET A 1 3.86 -17.85 9.93
CA MET A 1 2.66 -17.40 9.20
C MET A 1 3.03 -16.37 8.14
N PHE A 2 3.77 -15.30 8.44
CA PHE A 2 4.25 -14.35 7.42
C PHE A 2 5.68 -14.64 6.94
N GLU A 3 6.20 -15.85 7.21
CA GLU A 3 7.55 -16.28 6.80
C GLU A 3 7.68 -16.49 5.28
N SER A 4 6.55 -16.68 4.60
CA SER A 4 6.48 -16.92 3.14
C SER A 4 5.53 -15.95 2.43
N LEU A 5 5.62 -14.65 2.75
CA LEU A 5 4.93 -13.66 1.94
C LEU A 5 5.44 -13.74 0.49
N ALA A 6 4.51 -13.73 -0.48
CA ALA A 6 4.86 -13.87 -1.88
C ALA A 6 5.85 -12.79 -2.32
N GLU A 7 6.81 -13.19 -3.15
CA GLU A 7 7.75 -12.26 -3.78
C GLU A 7 7.15 -11.58 -5.01
N ARG A 8 6.09 -12.19 -5.57
CA ARG A 8 5.43 -11.67 -6.76
C ARG A 8 3.94 -11.98 -6.75
N LEU A 9 3.12 -10.94 -7.01
CA LEU A 9 1.67 -11.04 -7.16
C LEU A 9 1.29 -10.47 -8.54
N VAL A 10 0.65 -11.28 -9.37
CA VAL A 10 0.35 -10.93 -10.77
C VAL A 10 -1.13 -10.63 -10.91
N GLY A 11 -1.45 -9.42 -11.40
CA GLY A 11 -2.77 -8.99 -11.81
C GLY A 11 -2.88 -8.83 -13.34
N ARG A 12 -4.01 -8.29 -13.79
CA ARG A 12 -4.24 -7.93 -15.20
C ARG A 12 -3.67 -6.55 -15.55
N ILE A 13 -3.69 -5.63 -14.60
CA ILE A 13 -3.32 -4.21 -14.76
C ILE A 13 -1.91 -4.00 -14.25
N VAL A 14 -1.59 -4.59 -13.08
CA VAL A 14 -0.30 -4.43 -12.41
C VAL A 14 0.28 -5.77 -11.97
N THR A 15 1.59 -5.79 -11.80
CA THR A 15 2.30 -6.82 -11.05
C THR A 15 2.97 -6.16 -9.85
N LEU A 16 2.93 -6.83 -8.70
CA LEU A 16 3.67 -6.45 -7.51
C LEU A 16 4.88 -7.37 -7.41
N GLU A 17 6.07 -6.82 -7.34
CA GLU A 17 7.32 -7.55 -7.25
C GLU A 17 8.05 -7.14 -5.96
N ALA A 18 8.56 -8.10 -5.19
CA ALA A 18 9.35 -7.78 -4.01
C ALA A 18 10.42 -6.76 -4.38
N LEU A 19 10.50 -5.67 -3.62
CA LEU A 19 11.37 -4.57 -3.97
C LEU A 19 12.83 -4.98 -3.82
N GLY A 20 13.59 -4.80 -4.90
CA GLY A 20 15.03 -5.03 -4.95
C GLY A 20 15.78 -3.88 -5.63
N PRO A 21 17.13 -3.92 -5.60
CA PRO A 21 17.97 -2.89 -6.24
C PRO A 21 17.67 -2.68 -7.73
N GLU A 22 17.21 -3.71 -8.42
CA GLU A 22 16.84 -3.66 -9.84
C GLU A 22 15.69 -2.71 -10.14
N HIS A 23 14.90 -2.36 -9.13
CA HIS A 23 13.76 -1.44 -9.28
C HIS A 23 14.15 0.03 -9.05
N GLU A 24 15.38 0.32 -8.59
CA GLU A 24 15.79 1.66 -8.13
C GLU A 24 15.60 2.74 -9.19
N ASP A 25 16.12 2.52 -10.41
CA ASP A 25 16.02 3.50 -11.51
C ASP A 25 14.55 3.71 -11.92
N GLY A 26 13.76 2.64 -11.95
CA GLY A 26 12.34 2.70 -12.25
C GLY A 26 11.55 3.47 -11.19
N LEU A 27 11.87 3.29 -9.90
CA LEU A 27 11.26 4.04 -8.80
C LEU A 27 11.58 5.53 -8.90
N ARG A 28 12.83 5.90 -9.18
CA ARG A 28 13.24 7.31 -9.37
C ARG A 28 12.52 7.95 -10.53
N SER A 29 12.40 7.23 -11.64
CA SER A 29 11.65 7.70 -12.82
C SER A 29 10.16 7.88 -12.49
N ALA A 30 9.52 6.90 -11.84
CA ALA A 30 8.12 6.99 -11.44
C ALA A 30 7.86 8.12 -10.43
N ALA A 31 8.85 8.44 -9.60
CA ALA A 31 8.81 9.44 -8.55
C ALA A 31 9.01 10.88 -9.02
N ALA A 32 9.30 11.12 -10.30
CA ALA A 32 9.66 12.46 -10.83
C ALA A 32 8.53 13.49 -10.67
N ASP A 33 7.27 13.06 -10.51
CA ASP A 33 6.15 13.97 -10.29
C ASP A 33 5.91 14.19 -8.80
N GLU A 34 6.14 15.43 -8.33
CA GLU A 34 6.02 15.81 -6.90
C GLU A 34 4.64 15.52 -6.29
N ARG A 35 3.59 15.45 -7.12
CA ARG A 35 2.23 15.14 -6.64
C ARG A 35 2.15 13.77 -5.98
N ALA A 36 3.01 12.81 -6.37
CA ALA A 36 3.09 11.49 -5.75
C ALA A 36 3.53 11.57 -4.26
N TRP A 37 4.32 12.58 -3.91
CA TRP A 37 5.00 12.69 -2.62
C TRP A 37 4.28 13.56 -1.59
N ARG A 38 3.23 14.26 -1.97
CA ARG A 38 2.55 15.22 -1.09
C ARG A 38 2.21 14.67 0.29
N TRP A 39 1.82 13.42 0.39
CA TRP A 39 1.34 12.77 1.61
C TRP A 39 2.26 11.68 2.15
N MET A 40 3.42 11.47 1.52
CA MET A 40 4.41 10.53 2.00
C MET A 40 5.10 11.05 3.27
N TRP A 41 5.75 10.17 4.01
CA TRP A 41 6.45 10.52 5.24
C TRP A 41 7.69 11.41 4.98
N THR A 42 8.25 11.34 3.79
CA THR A 42 9.31 12.22 3.26
C THR A 42 8.95 12.70 1.86
N ARG A 43 9.51 13.83 1.45
CA ARG A 43 9.48 14.32 0.06
C ARG A 43 10.81 14.10 -0.66
N ASP A 44 11.78 13.56 0.06
CA ASP A 44 13.08 13.19 -0.47
C ASP A 44 13.01 11.77 -1.04
N VAL A 45 13.09 11.66 -2.38
CA VAL A 45 13.02 10.39 -3.12
C VAL A 45 14.21 9.50 -2.78
N ASP A 46 15.40 10.08 -2.67
CA ASP A 46 16.63 9.32 -2.38
C ASP A 46 16.56 8.71 -0.99
N LEU A 47 16.11 9.48 -0.01
CA LEU A 47 15.89 8.99 1.35
C LEU A 47 14.83 7.89 1.38
N TRP A 48 13.74 8.05 0.62
CA TRP A 48 12.69 7.04 0.56
C TRP A 48 13.18 5.73 -0.07
N VAL A 49 13.91 5.81 -1.21
CA VAL A 49 14.46 4.64 -1.90
C VAL A 49 15.46 3.90 -1.00
N ALA A 50 16.38 4.62 -0.37
CA ALA A 50 17.36 4.03 0.54
C ALA A 50 16.68 3.32 1.73
N ASP A 51 15.62 3.93 2.31
CA ASP A 51 14.86 3.30 3.38
C ASP A 51 14.07 2.08 2.88
N ALA A 52 13.46 2.15 1.70
CA ALA A 52 12.65 1.08 1.13
C ALA A 52 13.48 -0.17 0.80
N LEU A 53 14.72 0.02 0.32
CA LEU A 53 15.66 -1.07 0.00
C LEU A 53 16.35 -1.67 1.23
N ARG A 54 16.28 -1.00 2.38
CA ARG A 54 16.89 -1.52 3.62
C ARG A 54 16.07 -2.69 4.16
N PRO A 55 16.67 -3.87 4.36
CA PRO A 55 15.98 -5.02 4.97
C PRO A 55 15.40 -4.66 6.34
N GLN A 56 14.15 -5.07 6.59
CA GLN A 56 13.46 -4.94 7.88
C GLN A 56 12.52 -6.12 8.06
N ASP A 57 12.49 -6.69 9.26
CA ASP A 57 11.72 -7.91 9.55
C ASP A 57 10.20 -7.65 9.62
N ASP A 58 9.79 -6.41 9.92
CA ASP A 58 8.41 -6.01 10.13
C ASP A 58 7.73 -5.45 8.88
N ARG A 59 8.41 -5.52 7.71
CA ARG A 59 7.83 -5.04 6.45
C ARG A 59 8.27 -5.84 5.23
N ARG A 60 7.43 -5.79 4.18
CA ARG A 60 7.72 -6.31 2.85
C ARG A 60 7.30 -5.27 1.81
N PRO A 61 8.24 -4.48 1.25
CA PRO A 61 7.96 -3.54 0.18
C PRO A 61 7.85 -4.24 -1.17
N PHE A 62 7.01 -3.67 -2.06
CA PHE A 62 6.84 -4.11 -3.44
C PHE A 62 7.02 -2.93 -4.40
N ALA A 63 7.67 -3.17 -5.53
CA ALA A 63 7.51 -2.35 -6.71
C ALA A 63 6.16 -2.67 -7.36
N VAL A 64 5.44 -1.64 -7.78
CA VAL A 64 4.23 -1.77 -8.60
C VAL A 64 4.64 -1.55 -10.03
N THR A 65 4.53 -2.59 -10.86
CA THR A 65 4.86 -2.51 -12.30
C THR A 65 3.61 -2.58 -13.14
N ARG A 66 3.62 -1.88 -14.29
CA ARG A 66 2.55 -1.89 -15.28
C ARG A 66 3.17 -1.90 -16.67
N GLY A 67 2.84 -2.91 -17.48
CA GLY A 67 3.45 -3.07 -18.80
C GLY A 67 4.97 -3.25 -18.76
N GLY A 68 5.52 -3.76 -17.66
CA GLY A 68 6.96 -3.93 -17.43
C GLY A 68 7.68 -2.71 -16.85
N GLU A 69 7.00 -1.58 -16.70
CA GLU A 69 7.58 -0.36 -16.12
C GLU A 69 7.14 -0.16 -14.67
N VAL A 70 8.05 0.32 -13.80
CA VAL A 70 7.72 0.69 -12.42
C VAL A 70 6.86 1.96 -12.45
N VAL A 71 5.68 1.87 -11.82
CA VAL A 71 4.75 3.01 -11.70
C VAL A 71 4.58 3.49 -10.25
N GLY A 72 5.25 2.86 -9.30
CA GLY A 72 5.20 3.23 -7.89
C GLY A 72 5.56 2.09 -6.95
N SER A 73 5.12 2.20 -5.70
CA SER A 73 5.39 1.20 -4.68
C SER A 73 4.23 1.08 -3.69
N THR A 74 4.17 -0.06 -3.03
CA THR A 74 3.28 -0.35 -1.89
C THR A 74 3.97 -1.34 -0.97
N SER A 75 3.49 -1.51 0.26
CA SER A 75 4.14 -2.41 1.22
C SER A 75 3.14 -3.12 2.11
N TYR A 76 3.51 -4.31 2.57
CA TYR A 76 3.08 -4.79 3.88
C TYR A 76 3.97 -4.15 4.95
N LEU A 77 3.38 -3.72 6.04
CA LEU A 77 4.02 -3.04 7.16
C LEU A 77 3.50 -3.62 8.48
N ALA A 78 4.19 -3.34 9.58
CA ALA A 78 3.76 -3.70 10.92
C ALA A 78 3.33 -5.18 11.01
N LEU A 79 4.14 -6.07 10.42
CA LEU A 79 3.88 -7.50 10.42
C LEU A 79 3.87 -8.01 11.86
N ALA A 80 2.74 -8.51 12.33
CA ALA A 80 2.53 -9.06 13.66
C ALA A 80 1.95 -10.49 13.55
N PRO A 81 2.82 -11.50 13.30
CA PRO A 81 2.38 -12.88 13.06
C PRO A 81 1.62 -13.49 14.24
N GLU A 82 2.00 -13.16 15.46
CA GLU A 82 1.37 -13.60 16.70
C GLU A 82 -0.09 -13.10 16.84
N HIS A 83 -0.41 -11.97 16.21
CA HIS A 83 -1.74 -11.39 16.16
C HIS A 83 -2.44 -11.61 14.82
N ARG A 84 -1.79 -12.29 13.87
CA ARG A 84 -2.30 -12.53 12.52
C ARG A 84 -2.79 -11.24 11.84
N ARG A 85 -2.05 -10.14 12.04
CA ARG A 85 -2.37 -8.82 11.46
C ARG A 85 -1.16 -8.20 10.76
N LEU A 86 -1.47 -7.34 9.80
CA LEU A 86 -0.51 -6.51 9.08
C LEU A 86 -1.17 -5.22 8.61
N GLU A 87 -0.37 -4.27 8.17
CA GLU A 87 -0.82 -3.04 7.51
C GLU A 87 -0.46 -3.08 6.02
N ILE A 88 -1.33 -2.58 5.15
CA ILE A 88 -0.99 -2.22 3.78
C ILE A 88 -0.83 -0.71 3.71
N GLY A 89 0.38 -0.26 3.43
CA GLY A 89 0.71 1.15 3.46
C GLY A 89 1.92 1.53 2.63
N ASN A 90 2.46 2.70 2.92
CA ASN A 90 3.58 3.30 2.20
C ASN A 90 3.37 3.29 0.67
N THR A 91 2.10 3.48 0.25
CA THR A 91 1.66 3.37 -1.14
C THR A 91 1.74 4.73 -1.83
N TRP A 92 2.43 4.76 -2.94
CA TRP A 92 2.43 5.88 -3.87
C TRP A 92 2.48 5.35 -5.32
N LEU A 93 1.85 6.07 -6.22
CA LEU A 93 1.89 5.80 -7.66
C LEU A 93 2.17 7.10 -8.40
N ASN A 94 2.89 6.99 -9.51
CA ASN A 94 3.00 8.08 -10.47
C ASN A 94 1.59 8.56 -10.87
N PRO A 95 1.35 9.88 -10.94
CA PRO A 95 0.05 10.43 -11.33
C PRO A 95 -0.52 9.89 -12.64
N ALA A 96 0.32 9.49 -13.60
CA ALA A 96 -0.13 8.85 -14.84
C ALA A 96 -0.82 7.49 -14.63
N ALA A 97 -0.58 6.83 -13.50
CA ALA A 97 -1.25 5.58 -13.13
C ALA A 97 -2.54 5.80 -12.31
N TRP A 98 -2.88 7.06 -11.94
CA TRP A 98 -4.11 7.34 -11.20
C TRP A 98 -5.34 7.18 -12.10
N GLY A 99 -6.42 6.65 -11.55
CA GLY A 99 -7.67 6.41 -12.29
C GLY A 99 -7.63 5.25 -13.28
N THR A 100 -6.53 4.49 -13.34
CA THR A 100 -6.36 3.38 -14.29
C THR A 100 -6.72 2.00 -13.73
N GLY A 101 -7.24 1.92 -12.51
CA GLY A 101 -7.43 0.66 -11.80
C GLY A 101 -6.18 0.13 -11.08
N ALA A 102 -4.98 0.69 -11.35
CA ALA A 102 -3.71 0.19 -10.80
C ALA A 102 -3.71 0.10 -9.27
N ASN A 103 -4.15 1.14 -8.56
CA ASN A 103 -4.24 1.12 -7.10
C ASN A 103 -5.29 0.12 -6.59
N THR A 104 -6.42 0.01 -7.27
CA THR A 104 -7.50 -0.92 -6.91
C THR A 104 -7.01 -2.36 -7.03
N GLU A 105 -6.35 -2.71 -8.14
CA GLU A 105 -5.83 -4.06 -8.33
C GLU A 105 -4.66 -4.37 -7.39
N ALA A 106 -3.75 -3.42 -7.16
CA ALA A 106 -2.67 -3.60 -6.19
C ALA A 106 -3.23 -3.92 -4.78
N LYS A 107 -4.26 -3.19 -4.34
CA LYS A 107 -4.94 -3.47 -3.05
C LYS A 107 -5.65 -4.82 -3.04
N TYR A 108 -6.33 -5.17 -4.14
CA TYR A 108 -6.97 -6.46 -4.30
C TYR A 108 -5.97 -7.61 -4.16
N LEU A 109 -4.84 -7.55 -4.87
CA LEU A 109 -3.79 -8.57 -4.84
C LEU A 109 -3.21 -8.75 -3.43
N LEU A 110 -2.90 -7.63 -2.76
CA LEU A 110 -2.36 -7.66 -1.40
C LEU A 110 -3.38 -8.22 -0.39
N LEU A 111 -4.64 -7.77 -0.44
CA LEU A 111 -5.68 -8.26 0.46
C LEU A 111 -5.97 -9.74 0.25
N ARG A 112 -6.09 -10.17 -1.02
CA ARG A 112 -6.29 -11.57 -1.35
C ARG A 112 -5.17 -12.43 -0.77
N HIS A 113 -3.92 -12.05 -1.04
CA HIS A 113 -2.77 -12.79 -0.52
C HIS A 113 -2.73 -12.79 1.02
N ALA A 114 -3.01 -11.65 1.67
CA ALA A 114 -3.02 -11.57 3.12
C ALA A 114 -4.06 -12.49 3.76
N PHE A 115 -5.30 -12.51 3.26
CA PHE A 115 -6.37 -13.31 3.85
C PHE A 115 -6.36 -14.77 3.41
N GLU A 116 -6.17 -15.04 2.11
CA GLU A 116 -6.36 -16.38 1.56
C GLU A 116 -5.09 -17.23 1.65
N ASP A 117 -3.91 -16.66 1.45
CA ASP A 117 -2.65 -17.39 1.45
C ASP A 117 -1.91 -17.26 2.79
N ALA A 118 -1.78 -16.05 3.34
CA ALA A 118 -1.06 -15.80 4.57
C ALA A 118 -1.92 -15.96 5.84
N GLY A 119 -3.24 -16.09 5.71
CA GLY A 119 -4.17 -16.36 6.81
C GLY A 119 -4.28 -15.22 7.82
N ALA A 120 -4.15 -13.96 7.38
CA ALA A 120 -4.38 -12.82 8.24
C ALA A 120 -5.81 -12.79 8.77
N LEU A 121 -5.99 -12.29 10.00
CA LEU A 121 -7.30 -12.00 10.57
C LEU A 121 -7.68 -10.54 10.36
N ARG A 122 -6.68 -9.67 10.19
CA ARG A 122 -6.88 -8.24 10.09
C ARG A 122 -5.82 -7.60 9.19
N VAL A 123 -6.27 -6.76 8.28
CA VAL A 123 -5.43 -5.88 7.45
C VAL A 123 -5.78 -4.43 7.74
N GLU A 124 -4.78 -3.67 8.15
CA GLU A 124 -4.92 -2.27 8.50
C GLU A 124 -4.49 -1.36 7.37
N PHE A 125 -5.06 -0.15 7.35
CA PHE A 125 -4.63 0.96 6.50
C PHE A 125 -4.58 2.23 7.33
N LYS A 126 -3.60 3.08 7.08
CA LYS A 126 -3.60 4.43 7.64
C LYS A 126 -3.18 5.46 6.60
N THR A 127 -3.78 6.62 6.67
CA THR A 127 -3.41 7.75 5.82
C THR A 127 -3.41 9.05 6.63
N ASP A 128 -2.79 10.10 6.09
CA ASP A 128 -2.95 11.44 6.66
C ASP A 128 -4.43 11.80 6.67
N ALA A 129 -4.95 12.27 7.81
CA ALA A 129 -6.36 12.61 7.96
C ALA A 129 -6.82 13.69 6.96
N LYS A 130 -5.89 14.51 6.46
CA LYS A 130 -6.11 15.53 5.43
C LYS A 130 -6.03 15.00 4.00
N ASN A 131 -5.61 13.76 3.79
CA ASN A 131 -5.51 13.14 2.47
C ASN A 131 -6.88 12.63 2.02
N GLU A 132 -7.74 13.54 1.56
CA GLU A 132 -9.11 13.22 1.12
C GLU A 132 -9.15 12.16 0.03
N ARG A 133 -8.20 12.19 -0.93
CA ARG A 133 -8.12 11.20 -2.00
C ARG A 133 -7.87 9.80 -1.48
N ALA A 134 -6.92 9.62 -0.56
CA ALA A 134 -6.64 8.31 0.01
C ALA A 134 -7.81 7.83 0.88
N ARG A 135 -8.42 8.73 1.65
CA ARG A 135 -9.62 8.40 2.45
C ARG A 135 -10.79 7.95 1.58
N ALA A 136 -11.05 8.67 0.47
CA ALA A 136 -12.08 8.27 -0.50
C ALA A 136 -11.76 6.90 -1.14
N ALA A 137 -10.49 6.63 -1.46
CA ALA A 137 -10.07 5.34 -2.00
C ALA A 137 -10.28 4.18 -1.01
N LEU A 138 -10.01 4.41 0.29
CA LEU A 138 -10.23 3.41 1.35
C LEU A 138 -11.72 3.18 1.61
N ALA A 139 -12.54 4.24 1.60
CA ALA A 139 -14.00 4.10 1.69
C ALA A 139 -14.57 3.33 0.50
N ALA A 140 -14.03 3.57 -0.71
CA ALA A 140 -14.43 2.84 -1.92
C ALA A 140 -13.91 1.39 -1.97
N LEU A 141 -12.96 1.02 -1.12
CA LEU A 141 -12.45 -0.34 -0.91
C LEU A 141 -13.29 -1.14 0.11
N PRO A 142 -14.40 -0.67 0.58
CA PRO A 142 -15.18 -0.81 1.80
C PRO A 142 -14.37 -1.21 3.07
N ALA A 143 -13.23 -0.54 3.29
CA ALA A 143 -12.53 -0.67 4.57
C ALA A 143 -13.26 0.12 5.67
N GLU A 144 -13.48 -0.50 6.83
CA GLU A 144 -14.13 0.13 7.97
C GLU A 144 -13.27 1.26 8.53
N PHE A 145 -13.86 2.46 8.72
CA PHE A 145 -13.19 3.58 9.36
C PHE A 145 -13.24 3.44 10.87
N GLU A 146 -12.07 3.36 11.52
CA GLU A 146 -11.98 3.12 12.97
C GLU A 146 -11.67 4.37 13.79
N GLY A 147 -11.25 5.46 13.15
CA GLY A 147 -11.03 6.72 13.86
C GLY A 147 -9.81 7.53 13.41
N ILE A 148 -9.56 8.63 14.14
CA ILE A 148 -8.42 9.51 13.93
C ILE A 148 -7.49 9.43 15.15
N HIS A 149 -6.24 9.01 14.91
CA HIS A 149 -5.17 9.12 15.88
C HIS A 149 -4.51 10.50 15.75
N ARG A 150 -4.77 11.38 16.72
CA ARG A 150 -4.25 12.76 16.70
C ARG A 150 -2.76 12.78 17.00
N GLN A 151 -2.01 13.60 16.24
CA GLN A 151 -0.55 13.79 16.37
C GLN A 151 0.21 12.46 16.40
N HIS A 152 -0.25 11.49 15.57
CA HIS A 152 0.23 10.11 15.58
C HIS A 152 1.68 9.98 15.10
N MET A 153 2.11 10.82 14.18
CA MET A 153 3.45 10.74 13.58
C MET A 153 4.05 12.13 13.37
N LEU A 154 5.38 12.20 13.37
CA LEU A 154 6.14 13.30 12.77
C LEU A 154 6.57 12.88 11.37
N VAL A 155 6.28 13.69 10.38
CA VAL A 155 6.57 13.43 8.96
C VAL A 155 7.15 14.68 8.30
N ARG A 156 7.74 14.54 7.12
CA ARG A 156 8.15 15.66 6.26
C ARG A 156 8.94 16.77 7.00
N GLY A 157 9.93 16.35 7.80
CA GLY A 157 10.78 17.29 8.53
C GLY A 157 10.17 17.88 9.80
N GLY A 158 9.20 17.21 10.42
CA GLY A 158 8.64 17.60 11.73
C GLY A 158 7.19 18.05 11.69
N GLU A 159 6.51 17.93 10.56
CA GLU A 159 5.07 18.14 10.49
C GLU A 159 4.33 17.10 11.36
N ARG A 160 3.42 17.56 12.21
CA ARG A 160 2.54 16.68 13.00
C ARG A 160 1.43 16.15 12.11
N ARG A 161 1.32 14.84 12.01
CA ARG A 161 0.31 14.15 11.23
C ARG A 161 -0.74 13.52 12.13
N ASP A 162 -2.00 13.84 11.90
CA ASP A 162 -3.13 13.04 12.37
C ASP A 162 -3.35 11.91 11.36
N SER A 163 -3.54 10.67 11.83
CA SER A 163 -3.74 9.52 10.96
C SER A 163 -5.18 9.01 11.04
N ALA A 164 -5.84 8.91 9.90
CA ALA A 164 -7.10 8.20 9.74
C ALA A 164 -6.81 6.71 9.59
N TRP A 165 -7.42 5.90 10.45
CA TRP A 165 -7.28 4.45 10.48
C TRP A 165 -8.49 3.77 9.88
N TYR A 166 -8.21 2.71 9.13
CA TYR A 166 -9.19 1.84 8.50
C TYR A 166 -8.72 0.39 8.63
N ALA A 167 -9.65 -0.55 8.59
CA ALA A 167 -9.33 -1.97 8.58
C ALA A 167 -10.30 -2.77 7.71
N VAL A 168 -9.84 -3.94 7.31
CA VAL A 168 -10.64 -5.06 6.82
C VAL A 168 -10.31 -6.24 7.71
N ILE A 169 -11.33 -6.94 8.22
CA ILE A 169 -11.15 -8.18 8.97
C ILE A 169 -11.50 -9.38 8.10
N ALA A 170 -11.10 -10.57 8.53
CA ALA A 170 -11.29 -11.79 7.74
C ALA A 170 -12.77 -12.06 7.42
N GLU A 171 -13.68 -11.72 8.34
CA GLU A 171 -15.12 -11.85 8.18
C GLU A 171 -15.69 -10.94 7.10
N ASP A 172 -15.10 -9.76 6.90
CA ASP A 172 -15.54 -8.78 5.87
C ASP A 172 -14.96 -9.09 4.51
N TRP A 173 -13.85 -9.86 4.45
CA TRP A 173 -13.11 -10.10 3.22
C TRP A 173 -13.97 -10.59 2.03
N PRO A 174 -14.91 -11.54 2.21
CA PRO A 174 -15.76 -11.98 1.08
C PRO A 174 -16.54 -10.84 0.42
N ALA A 175 -17.07 -9.90 1.20
CA ALA A 175 -17.82 -8.76 0.68
C ALA A 175 -16.90 -7.71 0.04
N VAL A 176 -15.75 -7.43 0.68
CA VAL A 176 -14.71 -6.53 0.16
C VAL A 176 -14.15 -7.07 -1.15
N ARG A 177 -13.86 -8.37 -1.22
CA ARG A 177 -13.40 -9.05 -2.42
C ARG A 177 -14.38 -8.85 -3.58
N ALA A 178 -15.66 -9.16 -3.37
CA ALA A 178 -16.69 -9.03 -4.41
C ALA A 178 -16.81 -7.58 -4.92
N ALA A 179 -16.73 -6.59 -4.02
CA ALA A 179 -16.75 -5.18 -4.40
C ALA A 179 -15.54 -4.76 -5.24
N LEU A 180 -14.34 -5.26 -4.90
CA LEU A 180 -13.12 -4.98 -5.66
C LEU A 180 -13.13 -5.67 -7.02
N GLU A 181 -13.59 -6.94 -7.10
CA GLU A 181 -13.71 -7.68 -8.35
C GLU A 181 -14.70 -7.00 -9.31
N ALA A 182 -15.85 -6.52 -8.81
CA ALA A 182 -16.80 -5.75 -9.62
C ALA A 182 -16.17 -4.47 -10.20
N ARG A 183 -15.43 -3.71 -9.39
CA ARG A 183 -14.74 -2.49 -9.85
C ARG A 183 -13.59 -2.74 -10.83
N LEU A 184 -13.02 -3.94 -10.84
CA LEU A 184 -11.96 -4.33 -11.76
C LEU A 184 -12.52 -4.93 -13.05
N ALA A 185 -13.81 -5.25 -13.10
CA ALA A 185 -14.49 -5.75 -14.30
C ALA A 185 -14.95 -4.62 -15.24
N ASP A 186 -15.15 -3.41 -14.68
CA ASP A 186 -15.50 -2.18 -15.42
C ASP A 186 -14.26 -1.57 -16.10
#